data_00e4d44fb1f2befd6da9791be0e6b5e1
#
_entry.id   00e4d44fb1f2befd6da9791be0e6b5e1
#
_cell.length_a   1.000
_cell.length_b   1.000
_cell.length_c   1.000
_cell.angle_alpha   90.00
_cell.angle_beta   90.00
_cell.angle_gamma   90.00
#
_symmetry.space_group_name_H-M   'P 1'
#
loop_
_entity.id
_entity.type
_entity.pdbx_description
1 polymer ?
#
loop_
_entity_poly.entity_id
_entity_poly.type
_entity_poly.pdbx_seq_one_letter_code
_entity_poly.pdbx_strand_id
1 'polypeptide(L)'
;MRNKDSGFTLIELLVVVAILGVLAGVMILALNPAEAQRKTRDATRISDVATLRKAIDLAIAEGATLPGTVAAPVTGTSVGNRSSSDNVNNWLKMDVSKWVSVLPIDQRQNATDTTRLTDGTTTVAAGGMVYTFVSNGDTYELNAFLESTDNSAVVANDGGNQSLRYEIGTNPGLVLSTTNP
;
A
#
# COMPACT_ATOMS: atom_id res chain seq x y z
N MET A 1 -31.76 -36.32 47.32
CA MET A 1 -32.47 -35.29 46.54
C MET A 1 -31.91 -35.29 45.14
N ARG A 2 -32.72 -35.68 44.14
CA ARG A 2 -32.28 -35.62 42.71
C ARG A 2 -32.55 -34.20 42.21
N ASN A 3 -31.51 -33.49 41.86
CA ASN A 3 -31.66 -32.20 41.13
C ASN A 3 -32.34 -32.50 39.81
N LYS A 4 -33.45 -31.83 39.52
CA LYS A 4 -34.09 -31.83 38.20
C LYS A 4 -33.28 -30.88 37.36
N ASP A 5 -32.45 -31.41 36.47
CA ASP A 5 -31.83 -30.63 35.41
C ASP A 5 -32.96 -30.13 34.49
N SER A 6 -33.25 -28.83 34.53
CA SER A 6 -34.16 -28.19 33.58
C SER A 6 -33.45 -28.05 32.27
N GLY A 7 -33.82 -28.85 31.29
CA GLY A 7 -33.32 -28.67 29.92
C GLY A 7 -33.95 -27.47 29.23
N PHE A 8 -33.22 -26.87 28.28
CA PHE A 8 -33.72 -25.80 27.44
C PHE A 8 -34.90 -26.25 26.58
N THR A 9 -35.87 -25.37 26.43
CA THR A 9 -36.99 -25.63 25.51
C THR A 9 -36.58 -25.30 24.06
N LEU A 10 -37.24 -25.95 23.10
CA LEU A 10 -36.96 -25.76 21.68
C LEU A 10 -37.23 -24.28 21.26
N ILE A 11 -38.25 -23.66 21.88
CA ILE A 11 -38.61 -22.28 21.61
C ILE A 11 -37.57 -21.28 22.15
N GLU A 12 -36.97 -21.52 23.31
CA GLU A 12 -35.91 -20.69 23.88
C GLU A 12 -34.69 -20.69 22.96
N LEU A 13 -34.32 -21.87 22.43
CA LEU A 13 -33.21 -21.93 21.48
C LEU A 13 -33.53 -21.22 20.19
N LEU A 14 -34.76 -21.37 19.66
CA LEU A 14 -35.18 -20.71 18.41
C LEU A 14 -35.16 -19.18 18.52
N VAL A 15 -35.65 -18.63 19.63
CA VAL A 15 -35.65 -17.19 19.88
C VAL A 15 -34.22 -16.65 19.98
N VAL A 16 -33.33 -17.35 20.69
CA VAL A 16 -31.92 -16.94 20.82
C VAL A 16 -31.23 -16.90 19.47
N VAL A 17 -31.36 -17.95 18.64
CA VAL A 17 -30.71 -17.95 17.32
C VAL A 17 -31.30 -16.90 16.37
N ALA A 18 -32.60 -16.60 16.48
CA ALA A 18 -33.24 -15.54 15.72
C ALA A 18 -32.66 -14.15 16.09
N ILE A 19 -32.52 -13.85 17.38
CA ILE A 19 -31.93 -12.59 17.86
C ILE A 19 -30.47 -12.49 17.46
N LEU A 20 -29.69 -13.57 17.64
CA LEU A 20 -28.29 -13.61 17.21
C LEU A 20 -28.13 -13.37 15.70
N GLY A 21 -29.03 -13.94 14.88
CA GLY A 21 -29.03 -13.71 13.43
C GLY A 21 -29.25 -12.24 13.07
N VAL A 22 -30.18 -11.54 13.73
CA VAL A 22 -30.43 -10.12 13.52
C VAL A 22 -29.21 -9.28 13.96
N LEU A 23 -28.67 -9.55 15.15
CA LEU A 23 -27.50 -8.84 15.67
C LEU A 23 -26.26 -9.02 14.78
N ALA A 24 -26.01 -10.25 14.30
CA ALA A 24 -24.91 -10.55 13.39
C ALA A 24 -25.05 -9.76 12.05
N GLY A 25 -26.28 -9.67 11.51
CA GLY A 25 -26.54 -8.88 10.29
C GLY A 25 -26.22 -7.40 10.46
N VAL A 26 -26.61 -6.79 11.57
CA VAL A 26 -26.31 -5.38 11.88
C VAL A 26 -24.81 -5.15 12.06
N MET A 27 -24.10 -6.06 12.73
CA MET A 27 -22.65 -5.95 12.93
C MET A 27 -21.87 -5.93 11.60
N ILE A 28 -22.24 -6.77 10.64
CA ILE A 28 -21.57 -6.83 9.33
C ILE A 28 -21.70 -5.50 8.58
N LEU A 29 -22.87 -4.86 8.65
CA LEU A 29 -23.10 -3.54 8.02
C LEU A 29 -22.30 -2.43 8.70
N ALA A 30 -22.14 -2.48 10.03
CA ALA A 30 -21.43 -1.46 10.79
C ALA A 30 -19.90 -1.50 10.61
N LEU A 31 -19.32 -2.70 10.41
CA LEU A 31 -17.86 -2.87 10.38
C LEU A 31 -17.21 -2.59 9.03
N ASN A 32 -17.96 -2.50 7.93
CA ASN A 32 -17.46 -2.33 6.56
C ASN A 32 -16.15 -3.12 6.29
N PRO A 33 -16.20 -4.45 6.18
CA PRO A 33 -15.00 -5.30 6.09
C PRO A 33 -14.14 -4.98 4.86
N ALA A 34 -14.74 -4.46 3.80
CA ALA A 34 -14.01 -4.07 2.60
C ALA A 34 -13.06 -2.89 2.88
N GLU A 35 -13.52 -1.90 3.64
CA GLU A 35 -12.69 -0.75 4.02
C GLU A 35 -11.61 -1.15 5.02
N ALA A 36 -11.89 -2.06 5.95
CA ALA A 36 -10.89 -2.60 6.86
C ALA A 36 -9.75 -3.31 6.11
N GLN A 37 -10.08 -4.07 5.05
CA GLN A 37 -9.07 -4.70 4.19
C GLN A 37 -8.23 -3.66 3.42
N ARG A 38 -8.85 -2.58 2.91
CA ARG A 38 -8.12 -1.48 2.26
C ARG A 38 -7.12 -0.83 3.21
N LYS A 39 -7.54 -0.50 4.43
CA LYS A 39 -6.66 0.05 5.47
C LYS A 39 -5.47 -0.86 5.77
N THR A 40 -5.70 -2.17 5.84
CA THR A 40 -4.61 -3.14 6.08
C THR A 40 -3.60 -3.14 4.93
N ARG A 41 -4.07 -3.11 3.68
CA ARG A 41 -3.17 -3.03 2.52
C ARG A 41 -2.42 -1.70 2.48
N ASP A 42 -3.08 -0.60 2.78
CA ASP A 42 -2.46 0.71 2.83
C ASP A 42 -1.39 0.80 3.92
N ALA A 43 -1.64 0.24 5.10
CA ALA A 43 -0.64 0.17 6.17
C ALA A 43 0.61 -0.60 5.71
N THR A 44 0.43 -1.69 4.96
CA THR A 44 1.57 -2.43 4.36
C THR A 44 2.32 -1.56 3.36
N ARG A 45 1.62 -0.86 2.45
CA ARG A 45 2.23 0.04 1.46
C ARG A 45 3.08 1.13 2.10
N ILE A 46 2.52 1.81 3.09
CA ILE A 46 3.22 2.85 3.85
C ILE A 46 4.47 2.28 4.52
N SER A 47 4.37 1.09 5.12
CA SER A 47 5.50 0.40 5.74
C SER A 47 6.58 -0.01 4.73
N ASP A 48 6.19 -0.54 3.58
CA ASP A 48 7.09 -0.94 2.50
C ASP A 48 7.89 0.25 1.97
N VAL A 49 7.18 1.34 1.64
CA VAL A 49 7.79 2.55 1.10
C VAL A 49 8.69 3.22 2.15
N ALA A 50 8.31 3.22 3.43
CA ALA A 50 9.15 3.71 4.52
C ALA A 50 10.42 2.87 4.72
N THR A 51 10.32 1.55 4.54
CA THR A 51 11.48 0.64 4.60
C THR A 51 12.43 0.89 3.45
N LEU A 52 11.89 1.05 2.24
CA LEU A 52 12.70 1.39 1.06
C LEU A 52 13.39 2.74 1.20
N ARG A 53 12.70 3.76 1.70
CA ARG A 53 13.29 5.06 1.99
C ARG A 53 14.51 4.92 2.89
N LYS A 54 14.37 4.21 4.02
CA LYS A 54 15.49 3.98 4.93
C LYS A 54 16.65 3.26 4.26
N ALA A 55 16.37 2.25 3.42
CA ALA A 55 17.40 1.50 2.71
C ALA A 55 18.16 2.40 1.71
N ILE A 56 17.46 3.24 0.98
CA ILE A 56 18.04 4.20 0.05
C ILE A 56 18.89 5.24 0.80
N ASP A 57 18.34 5.84 1.86
CA ASP A 57 19.05 6.84 2.66
C ASP A 57 20.34 6.26 3.27
N LEU A 58 20.32 5.01 3.74
CA LEU A 58 21.52 4.32 4.24
C LEU A 58 22.51 3.99 3.13
N ALA A 59 22.04 3.58 1.95
CA ALA A 59 22.90 3.34 0.81
C ALA A 59 23.62 4.63 0.39
N ILE A 60 22.91 5.75 0.32
CA ILE A 60 23.51 7.06 0.04
C ILE A 60 24.53 7.48 1.11
N ALA A 61 24.23 7.25 2.38
CA ALA A 61 25.14 7.53 3.49
C ALA A 61 26.43 6.70 3.42
N GLU A 62 26.39 5.52 2.81
CA GLU A 62 27.57 4.67 2.55
C GLU A 62 28.26 4.98 1.21
N GLY A 63 27.83 6.02 0.49
CA GLY A 63 28.47 6.48 -0.74
C GLY A 63 27.84 5.95 -2.03
N ALA A 64 26.68 5.31 -1.98
CA ALA A 64 25.95 4.97 -3.20
C ALA A 64 25.45 6.25 -3.88
N THR A 65 25.48 6.24 -5.21
CA THR A 65 24.95 7.34 -6.02
C THR A 65 23.52 7.05 -6.46
N LEU A 66 22.66 8.07 -6.43
CA LEU A 66 21.32 7.97 -7.00
C LEU A 66 21.41 7.82 -8.53
N PRO A 67 20.56 6.99 -9.13
CA PRO A 67 20.51 6.84 -10.58
C PRO A 67 19.91 8.06 -11.27
N GLY A 68 20.30 8.28 -12.52
CA GLY A 68 19.79 9.39 -13.34
C GLY A 68 20.59 10.68 -13.20
N THR A 69 20.09 11.71 -13.81
CA THR A 69 20.60 13.10 -13.73
C THR A 69 19.43 14.07 -13.80
N VAL A 70 19.63 15.33 -13.43
CA VAL A 70 18.57 16.37 -13.54
C VAL A 70 18.04 16.51 -14.97
N ALA A 71 18.90 16.35 -15.98
CA ALA A 71 18.51 16.41 -17.39
C ALA A 71 17.87 15.11 -17.91
N ALA A 72 18.10 13.98 -17.24
CA ALA A 72 17.57 12.66 -17.59
C ALA A 72 17.19 11.88 -16.33
N PRO A 73 16.05 12.21 -15.68
CA PRO A 73 15.56 11.47 -14.53
C PRO A 73 15.24 10.01 -14.88
N VAL A 74 15.45 9.13 -13.91
CA VAL A 74 15.14 7.70 -14.04
C VAL A 74 13.87 7.39 -13.26
N THR A 75 12.97 6.66 -13.90
CA THR A 75 11.77 6.11 -13.26
C THR A 75 11.82 4.59 -13.26
N GLY A 76 11.50 4.00 -12.12
CA GLY A 76 11.32 2.55 -11.98
C GLY A 76 9.99 2.23 -11.32
N THR A 77 9.38 1.13 -11.75
CA THR A 77 8.13 0.63 -11.17
C THR A 77 8.34 -0.76 -10.59
N SER A 78 7.61 -1.12 -9.56
CA SER A 78 7.76 -2.41 -8.87
C SER A 78 7.39 -3.64 -9.73
N VAL A 79 7.09 -3.42 -11.01
CA VAL A 79 6.89 -4.49 -12.00
C VAL A 79 8.25 -5.04 -12.44
N GLY A 80 8.44 -6.35 -12.35
CA GLY A 80 9.64 -7.01 -12.87
C GLY A 80 10.62 -7.46 -11.81
N ASN A 81 11.90 -7.12 -11.96
CA ASN A 81 12.98 -7.67 -11.14
C ASN A 81 12.95 -7.12 -9.70
N ARG A 82 12.78 -8.02 -8.74
CA ARG A 82 12.73 -7.74 -7.28
C ARG A 82 14.08 -7.93 -6.59
N SER A 83 15.15 -8.20 -7.32
CA SER A 83 16.48 -8.33 -6.73
C SER A 83 16.91 -7.02 -6.09
N SER A 84 17.31 -7.05 -4.84
CA SER A 84 17.82 -5.87 -4.13
C SER A 84 19.27 -5.54 -4.49
N SER A 85 20.01 -6.49 -5.07
CA SER A 85 21.43 -6.36 -5.45
C SER A 85 21.67 -6.03 -6.93
N ASP A 86 20.66 -6.19 -7.79
CA ASP A 86 20.79 -5.89 -9.22
C ASP A 86 20.52 -4.41 -9.49
N ASN A 87 21.54 -3.60 -9.35
CA ASN A 87 21.48 -2.14 -9.52
C ASN A 87 21.22 -1.66 -10.96
N VAL A 88 21.06 -2.55 -11.92
CA VAL A 88 20.75 -2.22 -13.33
C VAL A 88 19.31 -2.56 -13.68
N ASN A 89 18.87 -3.78 -13.32
CA ASN A 89 17.60 -4.32 -13.77
C ASN A 89 16.49 -4.29 -12.70
N ASN A 90 16.85 -4.08 -11.43
CA ASN A 90 15.82 -3.89 -10.41
C ASN A 90 15.09 -2.54 -10.60
N TRP A 91 13.92 -2.43 -10.00
CA TRP A 91 13.09 -1.25 -10.19
C TRP A 91 13.58 0.00 -9.44
N LEU A 92 14.46 -0.13 -8.43
CA LEU A 92 15.12 1.00 -7.77
C LEU A 92 16.35 1.51 -8.52
N LYS A 93 16.91 0.69 -9.45
CA LYS A 93 18.18 0.99 -10.14
C LYS A 93 19.37 1.23 -9.17
N MET A 94 19.29 0.64 -7.99
CA MET A 94 20.29 0.76 -6.92
C MET A 94 20.49 -0.57 -6.21
N ASP A 95 21.70 -0.82 -5.70
CA ASP A 95 21.95 -1.92 -4.79
C ASP A 95 21.59 -1.51 -3.35
N VAL A 96 20.58 -2.17 -2.81
CA VAL A 96 20.11 -1.99 -1.43
C VAL A 96 20.10 -3.31 -0.66
N SER A 97 20.79 -4.34 -1.17
CA SER A 97 20.79 -5.72 -0.65
C SER A 97 21.28 -5.84 0.79
N LYS A 98 22.07 -4.87 1.24
CA LYS A 98 22.55 -4.79 2.62
C LYS A 98 21.43 -4.56 3.63
N TRP A 99 20.35 -3.89 3.24
CA TRP A 99 19.25 -3.48 4.11
C TRP A 99 17.93 -4.15 3.78
N VAL A 100 17.73 -4.55 2.53
CA VAL A 100 16.50 -5.20 2.05
C VAL A 100 16.87 -6.41 1.21
N SER A 101 16.45 -7.59 1.64
CA SER A 101 16.78 -8.84 0.93
C SER A 101 16.06 -8.98 -0.41
N VAL A 102 14.80 -8.52 -0.48
CA VAL A 102 13.95 -8.57 -1.69
C VAL A 102 13.12 -7.30 -1.74
N LEU A 103 13.10 -6.65 -2.89
CA LEU A 103 12.29 -5.45 -3.07
C LEU A 103 10.80 -5.78 -2.98
N PRO A 104 10.00 -5.00 -2.22
CA PRO A 104 8.57 -5.21 -2.10
C PRO A 104 7.84 -4.91 -3.41
N ILE A 105 6.67 -5.48 -3.53
CA ILE A 105 5.69 -5.20 -4.59
C ILE A 105 4.33 -4.94 -3.95
N ASP A 106 3.49 -4.19 -4.63
CA ASP A 106 2.11 -3.99 -4.17
C ASP A 106 1.32 -5.30 -4.16
N GLN A 107 0.50 -5.49 -3.13
CA GLN A 107 -0.32 -6.71 -2.96
C GLN A 107 -1.34 -6.87 -4.09
N ARG A 108 -1.74 -5.78 -4.74
CA ARG A 108 -2.68 -5.77 -5.86
C ARG A 108 -2.02 -5.58 -7.22
N GLN A 109 -0.70 -5.62 -7.31
CA GLN A 109 0.02 -5.49 -8.57
C GLN A 109 -0.41 -6.51 -9.63
N ASN A 110 -0.84 -7.70 -9.21
CA ASN A 110 -1.33 -8.76 -10.09
C ASN A 110 -2.86 -8.91 -10.05
N ALA A 111 -3.59 -7.92 -9.52
CA ALA A 111 -5.04 -7.96 -9.50
C ALA A 111 -5.61 -7.90 -10.93
N THR A 112 -6.68 -8.63 -11.17
CA THR A 112 -7.37 -8.69 -12.46
C THR A 112 -8.54 -7.72 -12.57
N ASP A 113 -8.86 -7.03 -11.47
CA ASP A 113 -9.92 -6.03 -11.35
C ASP A 113 -9.34 -4.65 -11.05
N THR A 114 -10.13 -3.62 -11.27
CA THR A 114 -9.78 -2.24 -10.97
C THR A 114 -9.72 -2.02 -9.45
N THR A 115 -8.85 -1.10 -9.02
CA THR A 115 -8.71 -0.71 -7.62
C THR A 115 -9.12 0.74 -7.43
N ARG A 116 -10.06 1.00 -6.51
CA ARG A 116 -10.51 2.35 -6.17
C ARG A 116 -9.49 3.02 -5.23
N LEU A 117 -9.22 4.29 -5.46
CA LEU A 117 -8.28 5.09 -4.67
C LEU A 117 -8.94 5.84 -3.51
N THR A 118 -8.13 6.58 -2.77
CA THR A 118 -8.50 7.31 -1.54
C THR A 118 -9.55 8.39 -1.72
N ASP A 119 -9.71 8.95 -2.92
CA ASP A 119 -10.76 9.93 -3.24
C ASP A 119 -12.15 9.29 -3.37
N GLY A 120 -12.24 7.98 -3.36
CA GLY A 120 -13.48 7.21 -3.45
C GLY A 120 -14.09 7.15 -4.84
N THR A 121 -13.47 7.75 -5.85
CA THR A 121 -14.00 7.87 -7.22
C THR A 121 -13.04 7.37 -8.28
N THR A 122 -11.79 7.76 -8.21
CA THR A 122 -10.76 7.36 -9.16
C THR A 122 -10.40 5.89 -9.00
N THR A 123 -10.19 5.21 -10.11
CA THR A 123 -9.78 3.80 -10.14
C THR A 123 -8.50 3.62 -10.94
N VAL A 124 -7.64 2.75 -10.43
CA VAL A 124 -6.47 2.24 -11.14
C VAL A 124 -6.84 0.96 -11.85
N ALA A 125 -6.42 0.82 -13.10
CA ALA A 125 -6.65 -0.37 -13.91
C ALA A 125 -6.05 -1.63 -13.28
N ALA A 126 -6.50 -2.79 -13.73
CA ALA A 126 -5.94 -4.08 -13.35
C ALA A 126 -4.41 -4.09 -13.54
N GLY A 127 -3.68 -4.51 -12.52
CA GLY A 127 -2.21 -4.54 -12.54
C GLY A 127 -1.51 -3.19 -12.37
N GLY A 128 -2.25 -2.08 -12.27
CA GLY A 128 -1.68 -0.72 -12.14
C GLY A 128 -1.29 -0.29 -10.72
N MET A 129 -1.62 -1.08 -9.71
CA MET A 129 -1.20 -0.82 -8.33
C MET A 129 0.27 -1.20 -8.16
N VAL A 130 1.16 -0.23 -8.32
CA VAL A 130 2.61 -0.43 -8.30
C VAL A 130 3.28 0.63 -7.42
N TYR A 131 4.41 0.26 -6.83
CA TYR A 131 5.32 1.26 -6.27
C TYR A 131 6.13 1.88 -7.40
N THR A 132 6.38 3.16 -7.30
CA THR A 132 7.17 3.89 -8.29
C THR A 132 8.33 4.58 -7.59
N PHE A 133 9.51 4.49 -8.19
CA PHE A 133 10.70 5.22 -7.80
C PHE A 133 11.07 6.20 -8.90
N VAL A 134 11.39 7.42 -8.51
CA VAL A 134 11.90 8.47 -9.41
C VAL A 134 13.16 9.03 -8.82
N SER A 135 14.18 9.25 -9.64
CA SER A 135 15.40 9.92 -9.22
C SER A 135 15.99 10.76 -10.35
N ASN A 136 16.57 11.90 -9.99
CA ASN A 136 17.29 12.81 -10.89
C ASN A 136 18.79 12.84 -10.61
N GLY A 137 19.31 11.88 -9.85
CA GLY A 137 20.72 11.81 -9.47
C GLY A 137 21.07 12.58 -8.20
N ASP A 138 20.34 13.64 -7.86
CA ASP A 138 20.56 14.45 -6.65
C ASP A 138 19.52 14.15 -5.57
N THR A 139 18.29 13.94 -6.00
CA THR A 139 17.12 13.68 -5.14
C THR A 139 16.31 12.52 -5.67
N TYR A 140 15.46 11.95 -4.80
CA TYR A 140 14.58 10.85 -5.17
C TYR A 140 13.21 10.96 -4.51
N GLU A 141 12.27 10.23 -5.08
CA GLU A 141 10.91 10.07 -4.62
C GLU A 141 10.45 8.61 -4.76
N LEU A 142 9.70 8.15 -3.80
CA LEU A 142 8.98 6.88 -3.81
C LEU A 142 7.50 7.14 -3.73
N ASN A 143 6.72 6.46 -4.56
CA ASN A 143 5.28 6.63 -4.66
C ASN A 143 4.53 5.32 -4.47
N ALA A 144 3.37 5.41 -3.82
CA ALA A 144 2.40 4.32 -3.71
C ALA A 144 0.97 4.85 -3.82
N PHE A 145 0.09 4.13 -4.49
CA PHE A 145 -1.34 4.39 -4.41
C PHE A 145 -1.92 3.87 -3.10
N LEU A 146 -2.85 4.61 -2.49
CA LEU A 146 -3.63 4.14 -1.35
C LEU A 146 -5.10 3.96 -1.74
N GLU A 147 -5.80 3.05 -1.04
CA GLU A 147 -7.16 2.63 -1.37
C GLU A 147 -8.22 3.15 -0.39
N SER A 148 -7.86 3.28 0.89
CA SER A 148 -8.80 3.68 1.95
C SER A 148 -9.09 5.17 1.89
N THR A 149 -10.37 5.53 1.93
CA THR A 149 -10.79 6.93 2.00
C THR A 149 -10.33 7.64 3.27
N ASP A 150 -10.08 6.89 4.35
CA ASP A 150 -9.56 7.42 5.61
C ASP A 150 -8.09 7.91 5.48
N ASN A 151 -7.36 7.43 4.46
CA ASN A 151 -6.00 7.85 4.17
C ASN A 151 -5.91 9.06 3.22
N SER A 152 -7.04 9.67 2.82
CA SER A 152 -7.04 10.85 1.94
C SER A 152 -6.24 12.01 2.51
N ALA A 153 -6.32 12.24 3.82
CA ALA A 153 -5.53 13.26 4.50
C ALA A 153 -4.03 12.94 4.54
N VAL A 154 -3.65 11.66 4.56
CA VAL A 154 -2.24 11.22 4.51
C VAL A 154 -1.64 11.58 3.17
N VAL A 155 -2.33 11.26 2.07
CA VAL A 155 -1.90 11.58 0.70
C VAL A 155 -1.87 13.09 0.45
N ALA A 156 -2.84 13.85 0.99
CA ALA A 156 -2.92 15.28 0.77
C ALA A 156 -1.85 16.09 1.54
N ASN A 157 -1.21 15.50 2.55
CA ASN A 157 -0.27 16.20 3.45
C ASN A 157 1.11 15.53 3.52
N ASP A 158 1.47 14.68 2.57
CA ASP A 158 2.77 14.00 2.51
C ASP A 158 3.91 14.89 1.99
N GLY A 159 3.59 16.06 1.48
CA GLY A 159 4.54 17.03 0.92
C GLY A 159 4.82 16.85 -0.57
N GLY A 160 4.14 15.91 -1.22
CA GLY A 160 4.23 15.64 -2.64
C GLY A 160 3.36 16.56 -3.52
N ASN A 161 3.32 16.26 -4.81
CA ASN A 161 2.55 17.03 -5.80
C ASN A 161 1.41 16.23 -6.45
N GLN A 162 1.24 14.94 -6.07
CA GLN A 162 0.24 14.03 -6.61
C GLN A 162 -0.86 13.77 -5.59
N SER A 163 -2.05 14.30 -5.80
CA SER A 163 -3.17 14.21 -4.84
C SER A 163 -3.75 12.80 -4.61
N LEU A 164 -3.33 11.80 -5.38
CA LEU A 164 -3.82 10.42 -5.32
C LEU A 164 -2.74 9.39 -4.98
N ARG A 165 -1.50 9.85 -4.76
CA ARG A 165 -0.37 9.01 -4.41
C ARG A 165 0.21 9.43 -3.07
N TYR A 166 0.65 8.49 -2.29
CA TYR A 166 1.49 8.72 -1.14
C TYR A 166 2.93 8.82 -1.61
N GLU A 167 3.56 9.97 -1.35
CA GLU A 167 4.87 10.35 -1.86
C GLU A 167 5.84 10.58 -0.70
N ILE A 168 7.00 9.94 -0.73
CA ILE A 168 8.08 10.19 0.24
C ILE A 168 9.44 10.12 -0.44
N GLY A 169 10.42 10.83 0.11
CA GLY A 169 11.78 10.84 -0.42
C GLY A 169 12.56 12.04 0.08
N THR A 170 13.62 12.37 -0.61
CA THR A 170 14.37 13.62 -0.38
C THR A 170 13.71 14.81 -1.10
N ASN A 171 12.89 14.55 -2.12
CA ASN A 171 12.07 15.52 -2.82
C ASN A 171 10.76 14.89 -3.30
N PRO A 172 9.69 14.88 -2.49
CA PRO A 172 8.39 14.29 -2.86
C PRO A 172 7.66 15.02 -3.99
N GLY A 173 8.23 16.06 -4.56
CA GLY A 173 7.66 16.80 -5.70
C GLY A 173 8.40 16.55 -7.00
N LEU A 174 9.18 15.47 -7.12
CA LEU A 174 9.78 15.08 -8.39
C LEU A 174 8.68 14.67 -9.37
N VAL A 175 8.66 15.33 -10.52
CA VAL A 175 7.67 15.05 -11.55
C VAL A 175 7.92 13.66 -12.12
N LEU A 176 6.98 12.75 -11.87
CA LEU A 176 6.85 11.56 -12.70
C LEU A 176 6.68 12.01 -14.13
N SER A 177 7.63 11.69 -15.02
CA SER A 177 7.36 11.76 -16.46
C SER A 177 6.26 10.75 -16.77
N THR A 178 4.98 11.20 -16.84
CA THR A 178 3.93 10.28 -16.72
C THR A 178 2.72 10.55 -17.46
N THR A 179 2.35 9.72 -18.15
CA THR A 179 0.98 9.28 -18.36
C THR A 179 0.59 8.38 -17.19
N ASN A 180 -0.14 8.92 -16.24
CA ASN A 180 -0.84 8.14 -15.23
C ASN A 180 -2.08 7.51 -15.86
N PRO A 181 -2.53 6.33 -15.39
CA PRO A 181 -3.79 5.75 -15.80
C PRO A 181 -4.97 6.64 -15.47
#